data_a42493ae78355d81226fa72427307cb3
#
_entry.id   a42493ae78355d81226fa72427307cb3
#
_cell.length_a   1.000
_cell.length_b   1.000
_cell.length_c   1.000
_cell.angle_alpha   90.00
_cell.angle_beta   90.00
_cell.angle_gamma   90.00
#
_symmetry.space_group_name_H-M   'P 1'
#
loop_
_entity.id
_entity.type
_entity.pdbx_description
1 polymer ?
#
loop_
_entity_poly.entity_id
_entity_poly.type
_entity_poly.pdbx_seq_one_letter_code
_entity_poly.pdbx_strand_id
1 'polypeptide(L)'
;MEFYAPQTVFAPDGRRIMIGWMQNWDTCNLHTPQQPWFGQMSLPRELFLKDGRLFQKPVRELEGLRGEAVKYENVAFTDIIRLEGIEGRKIDMELSVRPGDAENVYRKFAVRFAQDDICQTSVSYRPSESVLKVDRKHSGSRRAIIHQRRCLV
;
A
#
# COMPACT_ATOMS: atom_id res chain seq x y z
N MET A 1 10.81 1.81 -2.99
CA MET A 1 9.72 2.18 -3.91
C MET A 1 10.14 3.47 -4.56
N GLU A 2 10.17 3.46 -5.84
CA GLU A 2 10.61 4.59 -6.65
C GLU A 2 9.37 5.35 -7.15
N PHE A 3 9.48 6.65 -7.23
CA PHE A 3 8.46 7.52 -7.81
C PHE A 3 9.18 8.64 -8.54
N TYR A 4 9.09 8.64 -9.86
CA TYR A 4 9.89 9.50 -10.73
C TYR A 4 9.05 10.21 -11.77
N ALA A 5 9.49 11.36 -12.21
CA ALA A 5 8.88 12.20 -13.24
C ALA A 5 7.35 12.36 -13.08
N PRO A 6 6.85 12.79 -11.93
CA PRO A 6 5.41 12.99 -11.75
C PRO A 6 4.92 14.09 -12.70
N GLN A 7 3.77 13.84 -13.32
CA GLN A 7 3.05 14.81 -14.12
C GLN A 7 1.71 15.12 -13.49
N THR A 8 1.25 16.33 -13.65
CA THR A 8 -0.07 16.73 -13.13
C THR A 8 -0.91 17.39 -14.21
N VAL A 9 -2.21 17.19 -14.11
CA VAL A 9 -3.21 17.78 -15.00
C VAL A 9 -4.41 18.26 -14.18
N PHE A 10 -5.11 19.28 -14.65
CA PHE A 10 -6.42 19.61 -14.13
C PHE A 10 -7.48 18.74 -14.81
N ALA A 11 -8.28 18.07 -14.00
CA ALA A 11 -9.50 17.44 -14.47
C ALA A 11 -10.57 18.52 -14.79
N PRO A 12 -11.57 18.21 -15.62
CA PRO A 12 -12.62 19.16 -15.96
C PRO A 12 -13.40 19.71 -14.77
N ASP A 13 -13.46 18.99 -13.68
CA ASP A 13 -14.09 19.39 -12.43
C ASP A 13 -13.17 20.20 -11.47
N GLY A 14 -12.02 20.62 -11.95
CA GLY A 14 -11.07 21.46 -11.22
C GLY A 14 -10.11 20.73 -10.28
N ARG A 15 -10.20 19.41 -10.17
CA ARG A 15 -9.24 18.62 -9.38
C ARG A 15 -7.86 18.60 -10.05
N ARG A 16 -6.81 18.64 -9.25
CA ARG A 16 -5.46 18.39 -9.74
C ARG A 16 -5.12 16.92 -9.59
N ILE A 17 -4.91 16.24 -10.71
CA ILE A 17 -4.56 14.81 -10.73
C ILE A 17 -3.09 14.65 -11.03
N MET A 18 -2.44 13.74 -10.31
CA MET A 18 -1.03 13.41 -10.48
C MET A 18 -0.86 11.93 -10.80
N ILE A 19 0.05 11.63 -11.72
CA ILE A 19 0.54 10.29 -11.99
C ILE A 19 2.07 10.34 -12.11
N GLY A 20 2.75 9.28 -11.70
CA GLY A 20 4.20 9.20 -11.79
C GLY A 20 4.68 7.80 -12.13
N TRP A 21 5.92 7.70 -12.55
CA TRP A 21 6.56 6.45 -12.90
C TRP A 21 7.13 5.77 -11.64
N MET A 22 6.79 4.49 -11.43
CA MET A 22 7.20 3.71 -10.27
C MET A 22 8.41 2.83 -10.58
N GLN A 23 9.39 3.39 -11.22
CA GLN A 23 10.65 2.75 -11.58
C GLN A 23 11.81 3.72 -11.33
N ASN A 24 13.02 3.24 -11.29
CA ASN A 24 14.23 4.05 -11.28
C ASN A 24 15.23 3.59 -12.35
N TRP A 25 16.24 4.40 -12.56
CA TRP A 25 17.27 4.13 -13.57
C TRP A 25 18.14 2.92 -13.23
N ASP A 26 18.37 2.64 -11.95
CA ASP A 26 19.23 1.53 -11.50
C ASP A 26 18.60 0.17 -11.78
N THR A 27 17.27 0.12 -11.85
CA THR A 27 16.52 -1.13 -12.02
C THR A 27 15.70 -1.19 -13.31
N CYS A 28 15.72 -0.13 -14.13
CA CYS A 28 14.87 -0.06 -15.32
C CYS A 28 15.23 -1.08 -16.41
N ASN A 29 16.43 -1.63 -16.40
CA ASN A 29 16.89 -2.61 -17.40
C ASN A 29 16.90 -4.06 -16.89
N LEU A 30 16.31 -4.31 -15.72
CA LEU A 30 16.27 -5.65 -15.13
C LEU A 30 15.10 -6.46 -15.69
N HIS A 31 15.28 -6.99 -16.91
CA HIS A 31 14.29 -7.88 -17.54
C HIS A 31 14.25 -9.27 -16.92
N THR A 32 13.08 -9.87 -16.91
CA THR A 32 12.92 -11.29 -16.75
C THR A 32 12.16 -11.85 -17.96
N PRO A 33 12.39 -13.11 -18.36
CA PRO A 33 11.67 -13.72 -19.47
C PRO A 33 10.14 -13.71 -19.29
N GLN A 34 9.67 -13.66 -18.03
CA GLN A 34 8.26 -13.67 -17.66
C GLN A 34 7.63 -12.28 -17.65
N GLN A 35 8.42 -11.23 -17.81
CA GLN A 35 7.95 -9.85 -17.77
C GLN A 35 8.35 -9.11 -19.04
N PRO A 36 7.45 -9.05 -20.05
CA PRO A 36 7.75 -8.51 -21.36
C PRO A 36 7.81 -6.98 -21.43
N TRP A 37 7.55 -6.29 -20.34
CA TRP A 37 7.61 -4.82 -20.22
C TRP A 37 8.32 -4.37 -18.96
N PHE A 38 8.75 -3.12 -19.00
CA PHE A 38 9.31 -2.45 -17.84
C PHE A 38 8.51 -1.28 -17.38
N GLY A 39 8.67 -1.04 -16.08
CA GLY A 39 8.08 0.10 -15.43
C GLY A 39 6.61 -0.11 -15.13
N GLN A 40 6.14 0.75 -14.27
CA GLN A 40 4.76 0.76 -13.81
C GLN A 40 4.41 2.20 -13.49
N MET A 41 3.24 2.64 -13.92
CA MET A 41 2.71 3.92 -13.49
C MET A 41 2.06 3.79 -12.10
N SER A 42 2.10 4.85 -11.32
CA SER A 42 1.34 4.90 -10.08
C SER A 42 -0.16 4.93 -10.37
N LEU A 43 -0.98 4.58 -9.38
CA LEU A 43 -2.38 4.95 -9.43
C LEU A 43 -2.49 6.48 -9.57
N PRO A 44 -3.45 6.99 -10.35
CA PRO A 44 -3.75 8.42 -10.38
C PRO A 44 -4.15 8.90 -8.98
N ARG A 45 -3.63 10.05 -8.57
CA ARG A 45 -3.87 10.63 -7.26
C ARG A 45 -4.38 12.05 -7.38
N GLU A 46 -5.41 12.34 -6.64
CA GLU A 46 -5.94 13.68 -6.45
C GLU A 46 -5.08 14.43 -5.44
N LEU A 47 -4.61 15.62 -5.79
CA LEU A 47 -3.82 16.50 -4.93
C LEU A 47 -4.72 17.59 -4.35
N PHE A 48 -4.59 17.85 -3.07
CA PHE A 48 -5.26 18.95 -2.40
C PHE A 48 -4.43 19.55 -1.27
N LEU A 49 -4.69 20.80 -0.98
CA LEU A 49 -4.05 21.50 0.14
C LEU A 49 -5.00 21.50 1.33
N LYS A 50 -4.46 21.19 2.50
CA LYS A 50 -5.14 21.32 3.77
C LYS A 50 -4.14 21.83 4.82
N ASP A 51 -4.48 22.90 5.52
CA ASP A 51 -3.65 23.51 6.57
C ASP A 51 -2.20 23.78 6.11
N GLY A 52 -2.04 24.29 4.88
CA GLY A 52 -0.74 24.59 4.27
C GLY A 52 0.09 23.36 3.86
N ARG A 53 -0.46 22.15 3.95
CA ARG A 53 0.19 20.90 3.58
C ARG A 53 -0.44 20.30 2.34
N LEU A 54 0.39 19.69 1.50
CA LEU A 54 -0.05 18.95 0.33
C LEU A 54 -0.44 17.52 0.74
N PHE A 55 -1.68 17.19 0.46
CA PHE A 55 -2.22 15.84 0.62
C PHE A 55 -2.49 15.22 -0.74
N GLN A 56 -2.54 13.90 -0.75
CA GLN A 56 -2.86 13.12 -1.93
C GLN A 56 -3.67 11.88 -1.54
N LYS A 57 -4.65 11.56 -2.36
CA LYS A 57 -5.47 10.36 -2.23
C LYS A 57 -5.69 9.72 -3.62
N PRO A 58 -5.96 8.42 -3.72
CA PRO A 58 -6.39 7.82 -4.97
C PRO A 58 -7.59 8.59 -5.54
N VAL A 59 -7.65 8.69 -6.87
CA VAL A 59 -8.82 9.34 -7.51
C VAL A 59 -10.09 8.53 -7.26
N ARG A 60 -11.20 9.24 -7.07
CA ARG A 60 -12.50 8.64 -6.74
C ARG A 60 -13.03 7.67 -7.81
N GLU A 61 -12.61 7.83 -9.04
CA GLU A 61 -13.00 6.96 -10.16
C GLU A 61 -12.56 5.51 -9.97
N LEU A 62 -11.53 5.26 -9.13
CA LEU A 62 -11.10 3.90 -8.76
C LEU A 62 -12.16 3.14 -7.94
N GLU A 63 -13.06 3.86 -7.28
CA GLU A 63 -14.16 3.23 -6.54
C GLU A 63 -15.09 2.44 -7.46
N GLY A 64 -15.26 2.91 -8.71
CA GLY A 64 -16.02 2.20 -9.75
C GLY A 64 -15.39 0.90 -10.23
N LEU A 65 -14.14 0.62 -9.86
CA LEU A 65 -13.44 -0.63 -10.17
C LEU A 65 -13.52 -1.68 -9.05
N ARG A 66 -14.16 -1.31 -7.92
CA ARG A 66 -14.36 -2.23 -6.81
C ARG A 66 -15.35 -3.32 -7.20
N GLY A 67 -14.98 -4.56 -6.89
CA GLY A 67 -15.88 -5.71 -6.98
C GLY A 67 -16.73 -5.87 -5.72
N GLU A 68 -17.23 -7.07 -5.53
CA GLU A 68 -17.97 -7.43 -4.32
C GLU A 68 -17.07 -7.32 -3.08
N ALA A 69 -17.59 -6.70 -2.01
CA ALA A 69 -16.85 -6.48 -0.80
C ALA A 69 -16.94 -7.70 0.14
N VAL A 70 -15.80 -8.16 0.60
CA VAL A 70 -15.71 -9.09 1.74
C VAL A 70 -15.60 -8.25 3.02
N LYS A 71 -16.50 -8.47 3.97
CA LYS A 71 -16.57 -7.70 5.21
C LYS A 71 -16.35 -8.60 6.41
N TYR A 72 -15.57 -8.09 7.36
CA TYR A 72 -15.35 -8.67 8.66
C TYR A 72 -15.61 -7.60 9.72
N GLU A 73 -16.42 -7.93 10.72
CA GLU A 73 -16.77 -7.01 11.80
C GLU A 73 -16.56 -7.68 13.15
N ASN A 74 -16.04 -6.91 14.11
CA ASN A 74 -15.86 -7.35 15.49
C ASN A 74 -15.01 -8.62 15.66
N VAL A 75 -14.03 -8.82 14.78
CA VAL A 75 -13.11 -9.95 14.87
C VAL A 75 -12.07 -9.69 15.95
N ALA A 76 -12.12 -10.49 17.01
CA ALA A 76 -11.13 -10.46 18.08
C ALA A 76 -10.05 -11.50 17.81
N PHE A 77 -8.79 -11.13 17.99
CA PHE A 77 -7.66 -12.05 17.83
C PHE A 77 -6.45 -11.59 18.67
N THR A 78 -5.65 -12.53 19.07
CA THR A 78 -4.41 -12.31 19.84
C THR A 78 -3.15 -12.69 19.08
N ASP A 79 -3.34 -13.46 18.00
CA ASP A 79 -2.26 -13.95 17.15
C ASP A 79 -2.63 -13.76 15.66
N ILE A 80 -2.14 -14.60 14.80
CA ILE A 80 -2.36 -14.53 13.35
C ILE A 80 -3.73 -15.14 13.00
N ILE A 81 -4.51 -14.40 12.25
CA ILE A 81 -5.73 -14.90 11.62
C ILE A 81 -5.62 -14.79 10.11
N ARG A 82 -6.27 -15.69 9.42
CA ARG A 82 -6.47 -15.61 7.98
C ARG A 82 -7.88 -15.08 7.70
N LEU A 83 -7.98 -14.14 6.80
CA LEU A 83 -9.25 -13.60 6.35
C LEU A 83 -9.65 -14.34 5.07
N GLU A 84 -10.62 -15.25 5.19
CA GLU A 84 -11.09 -16.06 4.07
C GLU A 84 -11.82 -15.19 3.02
N GLY A 85 -11.84 -15.62 1.76
CA GLY A 85 -12.53 -14.93 0.68
C GLY A 85 -11.82 -13.68 0.16
N ILE A 86 -10.66 -13.31 0.71
CA ILE A 86 -9.84 -12.20 0.21
C ILE A 86 -8.72 -12.78 -0.64
N GLU A 87 -8.88 -12.71 -1.97
CA GLU A 87 -7.95 -13.28 -2.92
C GLU A 87 -7.64 -12.31 -4.05
N GLY A 88 -6.49 -12.53 -4.72
CA GLY A 88 -6.12 -11.78 -5.91
C GLY A 88 -5.00 -10.78 -5.69
N ARG A 89 -4.64 -10.09 -6.78
CA ARG A 89 -3.52 -9.14 -6.83
C ARG A 89 -3.94 -7.67 -6.76
N LYS A 90 -5.23 -7.40 -6.95
CA LYS A 90 -5.80 -6.05 -6.95
C LYS A 90 -6.76 -5.98 -5.77
N ILE A 91 -6.31 -5.37 -4.70
CA ILE A 91 -7.04 -5.31 -3.43
C ILE A 91 -7.13 -3.84 -3.02
N ASP A 92 -8.33 -3.40 -2.73
CA ASP A 92 -8.60 -2.18 -1.98
C ASP A 92 -9.09 -2.59 -0.60
N MET A 93 -8.39 -2.13 0.46
CA MET A 93 -8.61 -2.62 1.82
C MET A 93 -8.72 -1.45 2.79
N GLU A 94 -9.78 -1.44 3.54
CA GLU A 94 -9.97 -0.53 4.67
C GLU A 94 -9.99 -1.33 5.98
N LEU A 95 -9.19 -0.91 6.94
CA LEU A 95 -9.04 -1.59 8.22
C LEU A 95 -9.19 -0.59 9.37
N SER A 96 -10.04 -0.95 10.31
CA SER A 96 -10.13 -0.28 11.61
C SER A 96 -9.69 -1.26 12.70
N VAL A 97 -8.62 -0.92 13.40
CA VAL A 97 -8.05 -1.78 14.44
C VAL A 97 -8.01 -1.01 15.75
N ARG A 98 -8.49 -1.64 16.82
CA ARG A 98 -8.46 -1.09 18.16
C ARG A 98 -7.95 -2.12 19.16
N PRO A 99 -7.36 -1.71 20.28
CA PRO A 99 -7.11 -2.63 21.40
C PRO A 99 -8.40 -3.28 21.86
N GLY A 100 -8.34 -4.57 22.22
CA GLY A 100 -9.47 -5.26 22.83
C GLY A 100 -9.74 -4.79 24.26
N ASP A 101 -8.68 -4.35 24.93
CA ASP A 101 -8.69 -3.81 26.29
C ASP A 101 -7.88 -2.50 26.32
N ALA A 102 -8.38 -1.48 27.04
CA ALA A 102 -7.73 -0.19 27.15
C ALA A 102 -6.37 -0.24 27.86
N GLU A 103 -6.15 -1.24 28.73
CA GLU A 103 -4.90 -1.41 29.47
C GLU A 103 -3.83 -2.16 28.66
N ASN A 104 -4.24 -2.96 27.68
CA ASN A 104 -3.37 -3.82 26.89
C ASN A 104 -3.30 -3.39 25.42
N VAL A 105 -2.57 -2.30 25.16
CA VAL A 105 -2.31 -1.89 23.77
C VAL A 105 -1.40 -2.91 23.08
N TYR A 106 -1.84 -3.39 21.91
CA TYR A 106 -1.00 -4.29 21.11
C TYR A 106 0.35 -3.63 20.77
N ARG A 107 1.42 -4.41 20.84
CA ARG A 107 2.78 -3.93 20.52
C ARG A 107 2.96 -3.63 19.04
N LYS A 108 2.29 -4.41 18.20
CA LYS A 108 2.36 -4.32 16.74
C LYS A 108 1.13 -4.94 16.12
N PHE A 109 0.53 -4.22 15.20
CA PHE A 109 -0.44 -4.77 14.24
C PHE A 109 0.25 -4.94 12.88
N ALA A 110 -0.07 -5.99 12.13
CA ALA A 110 0.47 -6.18 10.79
C ALA A 110 -0.54 -6.87 9.87
N VAL A 111 -0.63 -6.37 8.66
CA VAL A 111 -1.28 -7.07 7.55
C VAL A 111 -0.20 -7.68 6.67
N ARG A 112 -0.34 -8.96 6.36
CA ARG A 112 0.50 -9.68 5.40
C ARG A 112 -0.32 -9.97 4.16
N PHE A 113 0.26 -9.75 3.01
CA PHE A 113 -0.39 -9.97 1.71
C PHE A 113 0.65 -10.35 0.65
N ALA A 114 0.20 -10.75 -0.53
CA ALA A 114 1.05 -11.32 -1.57
C ALA A 114 1.94 -12.42 -0.96
N GLN A 115 1.29 -13.34 -0.24
CA GLN A 115 1.95 -14.34 0.58
C GLN A 115 1.79 -15.73 -0.05
N ASP A 116 2.90 -16.47 -0.07
CA ASP A 116 2.99 -17.91 -0.29
C ASP A 116 3.88 -18.53 0.79
N ASP A 117 4.35 -19.76 0.58
CA ASP A 117 5.19 -20.47 1.55
C ASP A 117 6.57 -19.81 1.75
N ILE A 118 7.03 -19.00 0.80
CA ILE A 118 8.39 -18.44 0.78
C ILE A 118 8.34 -16.91 0.84
N CYS A 119 7.37 -16.30 0.18
CA CYS A 119 7.30 -14.86 -0.04
C CYS A 119 6.18 -14.21 0.73
N GLN A 120 6.41 -12.98 1.18
CA GLN A 120 5.37 -12.14 1.77
C GLN A 120 5.72 -10.67 1.68
N THR A 121 4.69 -9.84 1.64
CA THR A 121 4.77 -8.40 1.87
C THR A 121 3.96 -8.07 3.11
N SER A 122 4.42 -7.11 3.91
CA SER A 122 3.65 -6.67 5.08
C SER A 122 3.60 -5.16 5.21
N VAL A 123 2.48 -4.69 5.73
CA VAL A 123 2.31 -3.36 6.29
C VAL A 123 2.06 -3.51 7.78
N SER A 124 2.83 -2.82 8.60
CA SER A 124 2.70 -2.92 10.05
C SER A 124 2.69 -1.56 10.71
N TYR A 125 1.96 -1.47 11.81
CA TYR A 125 1.89 -0.31 12.67
C TYR A 125 2.33 -0.64 14.09
N ARG A 126 3.12 0.25 14.69
CA ARG A 126 3.56 0.17 16.08
C ARG A 126 3.10 1.41 16.83
N PRO A 127 2.11 1.29 17.72
CA PRO A 127 1.54 2.44 18.44
C PRO A 127 2.58 3.21 19.25
N SER A 128 3.46 2.51 19.97
CA SER A 128 4.48 3.13 20.83
C SER A 128 5.50 3.98 20.06
N GLU A 129 5.70 3.71 18.78
CA GLU A 129 6.64 4.44 17.93
C GLU A 129 5.92 5.41 17.00
N SER A 130 4.58 5.35 16.89
CA SER A 130 3.77 6.03 15.86
C SER A 130 4.30 5.78 14.44
N VAL A 131 4.76 4.55 14.17
CA VAL A 131 5.41 4.20 12.91
C VAL A 131 4.58 3.21 12.10
N LEU A 132 4.26 3.63 10.88
CA LEU A 132 3.80 2.75 9.81
C LEU A 132 5.00 2.26 9.00
N LYS A 133 5.13 0.95 8.83
CA LYS A 133 6.22 0.32 8.08
C LYS A 133 5.67 -0.56 6.97
N VAL A 134 6.13 -0.33 5.74
CA VAL A 134 5.98 -1.26 4.62
C VAL A 134 7.25 -2.10 4.52
N ASP A 135 7.12 -3.41 4.53
CA ASP A 135 8.23 -4.36 4.46
C ASP A 135 8.06 -5.33 3.29
N ARG A 136 8.97 -5.26 2.36
CA ARG A 136 9.07 -6.10 1.16
C ARG A 136 10.32 -6.97 1.15
N LYS A 137 10.98 -7.14 2.28
CA LYS A 137 12.25 -7.89 2.37
C LYS A 137 12.12 -9.32 1.84
N HIS A 138 10.97 -9.90 1.99
CA HIS A 138 10.66 -11.28 1.55
C HIS A 138 9.64 -11.33 0.41
N SER A 139 9.55 -10.31 -0.42
CA SER A 139 8.56 -10.25 -1.52
C SER A 139 8.99 -10.93 -2.82
N GLY A 140 9.95 -11.84 -2.76
CA GLY A 140 10.43 -12.63 -3.89
C GLY A 140 11.54 -11.98 -4.72
N SER A 141 11.62 -10.67 -4.83
CA SER A 141 12.67 -9.98 -5.56
C SER A 141 13.84 -9.62 -4.65
N ARG A 142 15.01 -10.16 -4.91
CA ARG A 142 16.27 -9.78 -4.24
C ARG A 142 16.95 -8.56 -4.86
N ARG A 143 16.38 -8.00 -5.93
CA ARG A 143 16.99 -6.93 -6.73
C ARG A 143 16.56 -5.53 -6.31
N ALA A 144 15.63 -5.39 -5.41
CA ALA A 144 15.20 -4.07 -4.92
C ALA A 144 16.27 -3.48 -4.00
N ILE A 145 16.72 -2.27 -4.30
CA ILE A 145 17.70 -1.54 -3.48
C ILE A 145 17.11 -1.18 -2.12
N ILE A 146 15.81 -0.90 -2.08
CA ILE A 146 15.10 -0.53 -0.85
C ILE A 146 13.95 -1.49 -0.62
N HIS A 147 14.06 -2.29 0.42
CA HIS A 147 13.06 -3.28 0.81
C HIS A 147 12.07 -2.79 1.87
N GLN A 148 12.39 -1.72 2.57
CA GLN A 148 11.58 -1.23 3.68
C GLN A 148 11.42 0.29 3.61
N ARG A 149 10.22 0.76 3.96
CA ARG A 149 9.93 2.18 4.16
C ARG A 149 9.19 2.36 5.48
N ARG A 150 9.48 3.45 6.16
CA ARG A 150 8.83 3.85 7.41
C ARG A 150 8.35 5.27 7.27
N CYS A 151 7.19 5.57 7.85
CA CYS A 151 6.73 6.93 8.06
C CYS A 151 6.17 7.07 9.47
N LEU A 152 6.32 8.25 10.04
CA LEU A 152 5.61 8.66 11.24
C LEU A 152 4.16 8.96 10.88
N VAL A 153 3.24 8.59 11.75
CA VAL A 153 1.79 8.76 11.56
C VAL A 153 1.22 9.60 12.69
#